data_71c700dc7bdfd172a3780be7d7112172
#
_entry.id   71c700dc7bdfd172a3780be7d7112172
#
_cell.length_a   1.000
_cell.length_b   1.000
_cell.length_c   1.000
_cell.angle_alpha   90.00
_cell.angle_beta   90.00
_cell.angle_gamma   90.00
#
_symmetry.space_group_name_H-M   'P 1'
#
loop_
_entity.id
_entity.type
_entity.pdbx_description
1 polymer ?
#
loop_
_entity_poly.entity_id
_entity_poly.type
_entity_poly.pdbx_seq_one_letter_code
_entity_poly.pdbx_strand_id
1 'polypeptide(L)'
;LTVFSLSKNLSSLQILSYIGTYSLNLLSTTIFLLPIIVFFKYKSTTKIFFLSFGLILVVINYLHGNLKIKNFEKKMYDNLNTTIRVVSPNVPIEKFLTNTDTEKNINELIGLSNPNANKKTIFIFPEGIIASIYFKDLEFYKNIFKENYNINHNIILGISSINQNKIYNSLIALN
;
A
#
# COMPACT_ATOMS: atom_id res chain seq x y z
N LEU A 1 -14.80 4.98 -5.32
CA LEU A 1 -14.11 6.08 -6.00
C LEU A 1 -13.80 5.69 -7.45
N THR A 2 -14.07 6.57 -8.42
CA THR A 2 -13.82 6.33 -9.86
C THR A 2 -12.34 6.09 -10.17
N VAL A 3 -11.43 6.60 -9.35
CA VAL A 3 -9.99 6.37 -9.47
C VAL A 3 -9.62 4.89 -9.46
N PHE A 4 -10.40 4.03 -8.81
CA PHE A 4 -10.13 2.59 -8.78
C PHE A 4 -10.31 1.91 -10.14
N SER A 5 -11.07 2.49 -11.08
CA SER A 5 -11.14 1.99 -12.45
C SER A 5 -9.77 2.03 -13.16
N LEU A 6 -8.89 2.93 -12.72
CA LEU A 6 -7.52 3.07 -13.22
C LEU A 6 -6.52 2.13 -12.54
N SER A 7 -6.91 1.43 -11.46
CA SER A 7 -5.99 0.64 -10.61
C SER A 7 -5.31 -0.52 -11.35
N LYS A 8 -5.92 -1.03 -12.41
CA LYS A 8 -5.34 -2.08 -13.25
C LYS A 8 -4.16 -1.60 -14.11
N ASN A 9 -3.99 -0.29 -14.25
CA ASN A 9 -2.93 0.30 -15.05
C ASN A 9 -2.02 1.19 -14.19
N LEU A 10 -0.87 0.65 -13.81
CA LEU A 10 0.09 1.32 -12.93
C LEU A 10 0.58 2.66 -13.53
N SER A 11 0.72 2.74 -14.85
CA SER A 11 1.14 3.99 -15.52
C SER A 11 0.13 5.10 -15.31
N SER A 12 -1.17 4.80 -15.40
CA SER A 12 -2.24 5.79 -15.18
C SER A 12 -2.30 6.28 -13.73
N LEU A 13 -1.81 5.48 -12.78
CA LEU A 13 -1.77 5.84 -11.36
C LEU A 13 -0.56 6.70 -10.96
N GLN A 14 0.47 6.82 -11.80
CA GLN A 14 1.70 7.54 -11.41
C GLN A 14 1.47 9.02 -11.05
N ILE A 15 0.45 9.64 -11.61
CA ILE A 15 0.07 11.03 -11.29
C ILE A 15 -0.40 11.22 -9.84
N LEU A 16 -0.84 10.13 -9.17
CA LEU A 16 -1.22 10.15 -7.75
C LEU A 16 -0.15 10.80 -6.86
N SER A 17 1.12 10.55 -7.16
CA SER A 17 2.23 11.10 -6.38
C SER A 17 2.35 12.63 -6.43
N TYR A 18 1.70 13.28 -7.39
CA TYR A 18 1.71 14.74 -7.56
C TYR A 18 0.44 15.39 -7.04
N ILE A 19 -0.73 14.81 -7.35
CA ILE A 19 -2.02 15.46 -7.10
C ILE A 19 -2.83 14.81 -5.98
N GLY A 20 -2.41 13.62 -5.51
CA GLY A 20 -3.12 12.86 -4.49
C GLY A 20 -4.41 12.17 -4.99
N THR A 21 -4.97 11.31 -4.13
CA THR A 21 -6.10 10.43 -4.47
C THR A 21 -7.38 11.21 -4.77
N TYR A 22 -7.69 12.24 -3.98
CA TYR A 22 -8.93 13.01 -4.14
C TYR A 22 -8.95 13.81 -5.44
N SER A 23 -7.83 14.46 -5.77
CA SER A 23 -7.71 15.23 -7.01
C SER A 23 -7.75 14.31 -8.24
N LEU A 24 -7.10 13.15 -8.18
CA LEU A 24 -7.18 12.17 -9.27
C LEU A 24 -8.59 11.60 -9.41
N ASN A 25 -9.32 11.39 -8.31
CA ASN A 25 -10.72 10.96 -8.36
C ASN A 25 -11.60 12.02 -9.05
N LEU A 26 -11.43 13.31 -8.72
CA LEU A 26 -12.14 14.41 -9.39
C LEU A 26 -11.82 14.44 -10.88
N LEU A 27 -10.53 14.39 -11.23
CA LEU A 27 -10.08 14.38 -12.63
C LEU A 27 -10.67 13.19 -13.40
N SER A 28 -10.61 11.99 -12.84
CA SER A 28 -11.17 10.77 -13.45
C SER A 28 -12.67 10.91 -13.67
N THR A 29 -13.41 11.36 -12.66
CA THR A 29 -14.85 11.58 -12.77
C THR A 29 -15.17 12.59 -13.86
N THR A 30 -14.44 13.70 -13.93
CA THR A 30 -14.61 14.74 -14.98
C THR A 30 -14.38 14.13 -16.36
N ILE A 31 -13.30 13.38 -16.56
CA ILE A 31 -12.98 12.74 -17.85
C ILE A 31 -14.07 11.74 -18.26
N PHE A 32 -14.55 10.90 -17.34
CA PHE A 32 -15.61 9.93 -17.62
C PHE A 32 -16.96 10.60 -17.96
N LEU A 33 -17.20 11.80 -17.44
CA LEU A 33 -18.41 12.55 -17.74
C LEU A 33 -18.31 13.38 -19.04
N LEU A 34 -17.12 13.64 -19.58
CA LEU A 34 -16.94 14.43 -20.81
C LEU A 34 -17.80 14.00 -21.99
N PRO A 35 -18.05 12.69 -22.27
CA PRO A 35 -18.89 12.28 -23.38
C PRO A 35 -20.33 12.81 -23.30
N ILE A 36 -20.82 13.17 -22.11
CA ILE A 36 -22.16 13.74 -21.93
C ILE A 36 -22.32 15.06 -22.70
N ILE A 37 -21.21 15.79 -22.96
CA ILE A 37 -21.26 17.06 -23.69
C ILE A 37 -21.88 16.92 -25.08
N VAL A 38 -21.88 15.73 -25.67
CA VAL A 38 -22.49 15.45 -26.97
C VAL A 38 -23.99 15.74 -26.96
N PHE A 39 -24.66 15.52 -25.84
CA PHE A 39 -26.10 15.69 -25.68
C PHE A 39 -26.53 17.15 -25.41
N PHE A 40 -25.58 18.03 -25.07
CA PHE A 40 -25.90 19.45 -24.84
C PHE A 40 -25.96 20.23 -26.18
N LYS A 41 -26.69 21.34 -26.18
CA LYS A 41 -26.87 22.22 -27.34
C LYS A 41 -25.69 23.19 -27.55
N TYR A 42 -24.44 22.66 -27.48
CA TYR A 42 -23.25 23.46 -27.78
C TYR A 42 -22.85 23.33 -29.25
N LYS A 43 -22.08 24.31 -29.76
CA LYS A 43 -21.48 24.28 -31.11
C LYS A 43 -20.58 23.04 -31.25
N SER A 44 -20.54 22.42 -32.41
CA SER A 44 -19.73 21.24 -32.68
C SER A 44 -18.24 21.46 -32.36
N THR A 45 -17.72 22.64 -32.67
CA THR A 45 -16.33 23.02 -32.33
C THR A 45 -16.04 22.95 -30.84
N THR A 46 -16.98 23.41 -30.00
CA THR A 46 -16.84 23.36 -28.52
C THR A 46 -16.84 21.94 -28.01
N LYS A 47 -17.73 21.08 -28.55
CA LYS A 47 -17.80 19.66 -28.19
C LYS A 47 -16.48 18.94 -28.52
N ILE A 48 -16.00 19.13 -29.74
CA ILE A 48 -14.73 18.54 -30.20
C ILE A 48 -13.58 19.02 -29.34
N PHE A 49 -13.51 20.31 -29.00
CA PHE A 49 -12.46 20.86 -28.14
C PHE A 49 -12.41 20.16 -26.79
N PHE A 50 -13.53 20.04 -26.08
CA PHE A 50 -13.53 19.42 -24.75
C PHE A 50 -13.24 17.92 -24.81
N LEU A 51 -13.75 17.19 -25.80
CA LEU A 51 -13.48 15.75 -25.97
C LEU A 51 -12.02 15.50 -26.32
N SER A 52 -11.45 16.30 -27.25
CA SER A 52 -10.02 16.18 -27.60
C SER A 52 -9.11 16.57 -26.44
N PHE A 53 -9.46 17.61 -25.69
CA PHE A 53 -8.71 18.01 -24.49
C PHE A 53 -8.68 16.89 -23.43
N GLY A 54 -9.84 16.28 -23.14
CA GLY A 54 -9.91 15.14 -22.21
C GLY A 54 -9.08 13.95 -22.68
N LEU A 55 -9.14 13.63 -23.98
CA LEU A 55 -8.35 12.54 -24.56
C LEU A 55 -6.84 12.83 -24.44
N ILE A 56 -6.42 14.05 -24.72
CA ILE A 56 -5.02 14.48 -24.61
C ILE A 56 -4.53 14.33 -23.17
N LEU A 57 -5.32 14.72 -22.17
CA LEU A 57 -4.97 14.56 -20.76
C LEU A 57 -4.75 13.07 -20.40
N VAL A 58 -5.60 12.17 -20.87
CA VAL A 58 -5.45 10.72 -20.64
C VAL A 58 -4.15 10.20 -21.25
N VAL A 59 -3.87 10.59 -22.50
CA VAL A 59 -2.67 10.15 -23.23
C VAL A 59 -1.40 10.68 -22.54
N ILE A 60 -1.36 11.96 -22.18
CA ILE A 60 -0.22 12.57 -21.48
C ILE A 60 0.02 11.87 -20.14
N ASN A 61 -1.05 11.63 -19.36
CA ASN A 61 -0.92 10.94 -18.08
C ASN A 61 -0.32 9.52 -18.27
N TYR A 62 -0.81 8.78 -19.25
CA TYR A 62 -0.32 7.42 -19.54
C TYR A 62 1.14 7.42 -19.98
N LEU A 63 1.52 8.32 -20.91
CA LEU A 63 2.89 8.42 -21.40
C LEU A 63 3.86 8.83 -20.28
N HIS A 64 3.47 9.83 -19.48
CA HIS A 64 4.25 10.25 -18.32
C HIS A 64 4.47 9.11 -17.33
N GLY A 65 3.41 8.37 -16.99
CA GLY A 65 3.51 7.24 -16.08
C GLY A 65 4.40 6.12 -16.60
N ASN A 66 4.34 5.80 -17.90
CA ASN A 66 5.23 4.82 -18.52
C ASN A 66 6.70 5.24 -18.43
N LEU A 67 7.00 6.50 -18.72
CA LEU A 67 8.36 7.02 -18.60
C LEU A 67 8.86 6.96 -17.16
N LYS A 68 8.00 7.28 -16.19
CA LYS A 68 8.34 7.23 -14.77
C LYS A 68 8.65 5.80 -14.31
N ILE A 69 7.84 4.82 -14.71
CA ILE A 69 8.06 3.41 -14.38
C ILE A 69 9.38 2.91 -15.00
N LYS A 70 9.60 3.14 -16.30
CA LYS A 70 10.85 2.74 -16.97
C LYS A 70 12.08 3.36 -16.32
N ASN A 71 12.03 4.63 -15.94
CA ASN A 71 13.13 5.30 -15.25
C ASN A 71 13.38 4.74 -13.86
N PHE A 72 12.32 4.33 -13.15
CA PHE A 72 12.41 3.68 -11.85
C PHE A 72 13.03 2.29 -11.97
N GLU A 73 12.54 1.46 -12.89
CA GLU A 73 13.08 0.13 -13.14
C GLU A 73 14.58 0.20 -13.47
N LYS A 74 15.00 1.14 -14.32
CA LYS A 74 16.41 1.33 -14.67
C LYS A 74 17.29 1.66 -13.45
N LYS A 75 16.77 2.40 -12.47
CA LYS A 75 17.49 2.76 -11.24
C LYS A 75 17.50 1.64 -10.19
N MET A 76 16.51 0.75 -10.21
CA MET A 76 16.32 -0.27 -9.18
C MET A 76 17.29 -1.45 -9.33
N TYR A 77 17.93 -1.63 -10.48
CA TYR A 77 18.89 -2.73 -10.72
C TYR A 77 20.28 -2.51 -10.09
N ASP A 78 20.53 -1.37 -9.46
CA ASP A 78 21.77 -1.16 -8.71
C ASP A 78 21.64 -1.75 -7.29
N ASN A 79 21.85 -3.07 -7.19
CA ASN A 79 22.36 -3.84 -6.03
C ASN A 79 21.86 -3.44 -4.63
N LEU A 80 20.59 -3.58 -4.34
CA LEU A 80 20.16 -3.75 -2.98
C LEU A 80 20.23 -5.24 -2.60
N ASN A 81 21.31 -5.64 -1.90
CA ASN A 81 21.45 -7.01 -1.33
C ASN A 81 20.40 -7.30 -0.24
N THR A 82 19.32 -6.54 -0.18
CA THR A 82 18.30 -6.64 0.85
C THR A 82 16.94 -6.86 0.19
N THR A 83 16.27 -7.94 0.56
CA THR A 83 14.91 -8.24 0.13
C THR A 83 13.91 -7.52 1.02
N ILE A 84 12.90 -6.88 0.45
CA ILE A 84 11.73 -6.38 1.18
C ILE A 84 10.58 -7.35 0.96
N ARG A 85 10.02 -7.87 2.05
CA ARG A 85 8.88 -8.79 2.01
C ARG A 85 7.71 -8.19 2.76
N VAL A 86 6.69 -7.78 2.03
CA VAL A 86 5.41 -7.35 2.61
C VAL A 86 4.56 -8.60 2.84
N VAL A 87 4.18 -8.82 4.09
CA VAL A 87 3.33 -9.94 4.50
C VAL A 87 1.90 -9.42 4.58
N SER A 88 1.00 -9.97 3.78
CA SER A 88 -0.41 -9.58 3.75
C SER A 88 -1.29 -10.81 4.03
N PRO A 89 -1.50 -11.16 5.30
CA PRO A 89 -2.41 -12.23 5.66
C PRO A 89 -3.84 -11.75 5.44
N ASN A 90 -4.66 -12.58 4.80
CA ASN A 90 -6.08 -12.32 4.66
C ASN A 90 -6.79 -12.69 5.98
N VAL A 91 -6.69 -11.81 6.98
CA VAL A 91 -7.31 -12.05 8.29
C VAL A 91 -8.76 -11.55 8.27
N PRO A 92 -9.76 -12.42 8.47
CA PRO A 92 -11.15 -11.99 8.57
C PRO A 92 -11.37 -11.10 9.80
N ILE A 93 -12.26 -10.10 9.65
CA ILE A 93 -12.54 -9.11 10.72
C ILE A 93 -12.97 -9.79 12.03
N GLU A 94 -13.66 -10.90 11.94
CA GLU A 94 -14.11 -11.69 13.10
C GLU A 94 -12.94 -12.09 14.00
N LYS A 95 -11.77 -12.39 13.45
CA LYS A 95 -10.56 -12.69 14.23
C LYS A 95 -10.08 -11.53 15.11
N PHE A 96 -10.39 -10.28 14.74
CA PHE A 96 -10.07 -9.12 15.58
C PHE A 96 -11.05 -8.91 16.74
N LEU A 97 -12.26 -9.43 16.60
CA LEU A 97 -13.34 -9.26 17.59
C LEU A 97 -13.38 -10.42 18.60
N THR A 98 -12.83 -11.56 18.27
CA THR A 98 -12.75 -12.72 19.15
C THR A 98 -11.41 -12.75 19.88
N ASN A 99 -11.44 -13.12 21.16
CA ASN A 99 -10.23 -13.26 21.99
C ASN A 99 -9.44 -14.48 21.49
N THR A 100 -8.69 -14.31 20.42
CA THR A 100 -7.91 -15.39 19.80
C THR A 100 -6.55 -15.50 20.48
N ASP A 101 -6.01 -16.72 20.49
CA ASP A 101 -4.67 -17.02 20.98
C ASP A 101 -3.63 -16.18 20.20
N THR A 102 -3.06 -15.19 20.87
CA THR A 102 -2.08 -14.25 20.29
C THR A 102 -0.83 -14.97 19.82
N GLU A 103 -0.37 -15.99 20.56
CA GLU A 103 0.80 -16.78 20.20
C GLU A 103 0.59 -17.53 18.89
N LYS A 104 -0.59 -18.13 18.73
CA LYS A 104 -0.98 -18.80 17.49
C LYS A 104 -0.99 -17.84 16.31
N ASN A 105 -1.54 -16.64 16.51
CA ASN A 105 -1.58 -15.61 15.45
C ASN A 105 -0.17 -15.16 15.05
N ILE A 106 0.75 -14.95 16.00
CA ILE A 106 2.14 -14.62 15.73
C ILE A 106 2.82 -15.76 14.95
N ASN A 107 2.62 -17.01 15.33
CA ASN A 107 3.20 -18.15 14.63
C ASN A 107 2.64 -18.29 13.19
N GLU A 108 1.35 -18.04 12.97
CA GLU A 108 0.76 -18.00 11.63
C GLU A 108 1.42 -16.91 10.76
N LEU A 109 1.66 -15.71 11.32
CA LEU A 109 2.33 -14.61 10.62
C LEU A 109 3.77 -14.94 10.27
N ILE A 110 4.50 -15.56 11.19
CA ILE A 110 5.87 -16.02 10.97
C ILE A 110 5.90 -17.05 9.86
N GLY A 111 5.00 -18.03 9.88
CA GLY A 111 4.87 -19.05 8.82
C GLY A 111 4.63 -18.41 7.44
N LEU A 112 3.74 -17.41 7.35
CA LEU A 112 3.47 -16.67 6.11
C LEU A 112 4.67 -15.84 5.66
N SER A 113 5.45 -15.31 6.59
CA SER A 113 6.64 -14.52 6.26
C SER A 113 7.77 -15.38 5.68
N ASN A 114 7.79 -16.69 6.00
CA ASN A 114 8.76 -17.68 5.52
C ASN A 114 10.22 -17.13 5.54
N PRO A 115 10.78 -16.86 6.74
CA PRO A 115 12.10 -16.25 6.87
C PRO A 115 13.20 -17.21 6.39
N ASN A 116 14.18 -16.65 5.66
CA ASN A 116 15.36 -17.39 5.21
C ASN A 116 16.61 -16.82 5.89
N ALA A 117 17.22 -17.58 6.77
CA ALA A 117 18.36 -17.17 7.59
C ALA A 117 19.54 -16.60 6.79
N ASN A 118 19.71 -17.03 5.54
CA ASN A 118 20.83 -16.65 4.68
C ASN A 118 20.56 -15.40 3.82
N LYS A 119 19.35 -14.82 3.92
CA LYS A 119 18.96 -13.65 3.12
C LYS A 119 18.68 -12.46 4.01
N LYS A 120 19.34 -11.34 3.73
CA LYS A 120 19.02 -10.08 4.38
C LYS A 120 17.63 -9.62 3.95
N THR A 121 16.67 -9.60 4.89
CA THR A 121 15.27 -9.33 4.58
C THR A 121 14.64 -8.37 5.57
N ILE A 122 13.90 -7.41 5.05
CA ILE A 122 13.02 -6.53 5.83
C ILE A 122 11.60 -7.05 5.67
N PHE A 123 11.00 -7.53 6.76
CA PHE A 123 9.61 -7.97 6.79
C PHE A 123 8.72 -6.80 7.22
N ILE A 124 7.69 -6.53 6.43
CA ILE A 124 6.72 -5.47 6.72
C ILE A 124 5.36 -6.12 6.94
N PHE A 125 4.84 -5.99 8.15
CA PHE A 125 3.52 -6.47 8.54
C PHE A 125 2.52 -5.31 8.57
N PRO A 126 1.24 -5.54 8.21
CA PRO A 126 0.23 -4.50 8.25
C PRO A 126 -0.08 -4.03 9.67
N GLU A 127 -0.70 -2.86 9.76
CA GLU A 127 -1.21 -2.31 11.00
C GLU A 127 -2.30 -3.21 11.59
N GLY A 128 -2.34 -3.30 12.93
CA GLY A 128 -3.38 -4.02 13.67
C GLY A 128 -3.38 -5.53 13.48
N ILE A 129 -2.32 -6.11 12.88
CA ILE A 129 -2.28 -7.55 12.57
C ILE A 129 -2.22 -8.43 13.83
N ILE A 130 -1.66 -7.92 14.91
CA ILE A 130 -1.65 -8.56 16.21
C ILE A 130 -2.69 -7.85 17.07
N ALA A 131 -3.92 -8.35 17.00
CA ALA A 131 -5.01 -7.76 17.78
C ALA A 131 -4.79 -7.96 19.28
N SER A 132 -5.30 -7.02 20.07
CA SER A 132 -5.42 -7.13 21.54
C SER A 132 -4.11 -7.09 22.33
N ILE A 133 -2.96 -6.82 21.71
CA ILE A 133 -1.71 -6.58 22.45
C ILE A 133 -1.19 -5.16 22.22
N TYR A 134 -0.56 -4.63 23.25
CA TYR A 134 0.13 -3.35 23.20
C TYR A 134 1.65 -3.56 23.10
N PHE A 135 2.36 -2.52 22.71
CA PHE A 135 3.82 -2.56 22.61
C PHE A 135 4.52 -3.12 23.86
N LYS A 136 4.02 -2.78 25.07
CA LYS A 136 4.55 -3.30 26.34
C LYS A 136 4.41 -4.81 26.49
N ASP A 137 3.39 -5.41 25.88
CA ASP A 137 3.09 -6.83 25.98
C ASP A 137 3.94 -7.66 25.02
N LEU A 138 4.59 -6.99 24.04
CA LEU A 138 5.42 -7.67 23.03
C LEU A 138 6.62 -8.39 23.64
N GLU A 139 7.10 -7.93 24.81
CA GLU A 139 8.21 -8.60 25.52
C GLU A 139 7.88 -10.06 25.87
N PHE A 140 6.61 -10.40 26.14
CA PHE A 140 6.18 -11.77 26.41
C PHE A 140 6.35 -12.70 25.20
N TYR A 141 6.30 -12.14 23.99
CA TYR A 141 6.40 -12.88 22.72
C TYR A 141 7.79 -12.79 22.07
N LYS A 142 8.73 -12.11 22.70
CA LYS A 142 10.06 -11.85 22.15
C LYS A 142 10.82 -13.12 21.77
N ASN A 143 10.67 -14.20 22.55
CA ASN A 143 11.34 -15.46 22.27
C ASN A 143 10.86 -16.07 20.95
N ILE A 144 9.56 -16.00 20.65
CA ILE A 144 8.99 -16.51 19.40
C ILE A 144 9.63 -15.81 18.20
N PHE A 145 9.81 -14.48 18.28
CA PHE A 145 10.49 -13.73 17.22
C PHE A 145 11.96 -14.12 17.10
N LYS A 146 12.68 -14.26 18.22
CA LYS A 146 14.11 -14.64 18.22
C LYS A 146 14.39 -16.03 17.69
N GLU A 147 13.49 -16.98 17.89
CA GLU A 147 13.63 -18.36 17.39
C GLU A 147 13.46 -18.44 15.87
N ASN A 148 12.70 -17.52 15.28
CA ASN A 148 12.33 -17.57 13.86
C ASN A 148 13.08 -16.54 13.00
N TYR A 149 13.57 -15.47 13.60
CA TYR A 149 14.32 -14.42 12.90
C TYR A 149 15.74 -14.29 13.47
N ASN A 150 16.65 -13.83 12.64
CA ASN A 150 18.05 -13.68 13.00
C ASN A 150 18.57 -12.27 12.62
N ILE A 151 19.85 -12.01 12.82
CA ILE A 151 20.51 -10.72 12.57
C ILE A 151 20.38 -10.22 11.12
N ASN A 152 20.04 -11.09 10.16
CA ASN A 152 19.78 -10.70 8.77
C ASN A 152 18.35 -10.20 8.55
N HIS A 153 17.51 -10.21 9.58
CA HIS A 153 16.10 -9.89 9.48
C HIS A 153 15.77 -8.64 10.28
N ASN A 154 15.08 -7.71 9.64
CA ASN A 154 14.44 -6.57 10.29
C ASN A 154 12.92 -6.73 10.16
N ILE A 155 12.19 -6.52 11.23
CA ILE A 155 10.74 -6.65 11.25
C ILE A 155 10.15 -5.27 11.52
N ILE A 156 9.25 -4.85 10.64
CA ILE A 156 8.47 -3.61 10.81
C ILE A 156 7.01 -4.01 10.98
N LEU A 157 6.41 -3.62 12.09
CA LEU A 157 5.00 -3.91 12.34
C LEU A 157 4.27 -2.74 13.00
N GLY A 158 2.99 -2.61 12.69
CA GLY A 158 2.08 -1.68 13.35
C GLY A 158 1.50 -2.31 14.61
N ILE A 159 1.55 -1.59 15.73
CA ILE A 159 1.06 -2.03 17.03
C ILE A 159 0.49 -0.85 17.82
N SER A 160 -0.48 -1.12 18.68
CA SER A 160 -0.95 -0.09 19.60
C SER A 160 0.02 0.13 20.75
N SER A 161 0.26 1.38 21.13
CA SER A 161 1.03 1.74 22.32
C SER A 161 0.17 2.55 23.28
N ILE A 162 0.46 2.47 24.58
CA ILE A 162 -0.21 3.26 25.63
C ILE A 162 0.80 4.20 26.24
N ASN A 163 0.47 5.49 26.27
CA ASN A 163 1.21 6.50 27.00
C ASN A 163 0.22 7.43 27.70
N GLN A 164 0.38 7.65 29.02
CA GLN A 164 -0.47 8.51 29.85
C GLN A 164 -1.99 8.26 29.63
N ASN A 165 -2.41 7.00 29.66
CA ASN A 165 -3.80 6.54 29.43
C ASN A 165 -4.38 6.87 28.05
N LYS A 166 -3.54 7.26 27.08
CA LYS A 166 -3.95 7.45 25.67
C LYS A 166 -3.38 6.31 24.82
N ILE A 167 -4.19 5.84 23.88
CA ILE A 167 -3.80 4.79 22.92
C ILE A 167 -3.32 5.47 21.64
N TYR A 168 -2.18 5.05 21.14
CA TYR A 168 -1.57 5.52 19.91
C TYR A 168 -1.35 4.37 18.94
N ASN A 169 -1.61 4.60 17.67
CA ASN A 169 -1.11 3.73 16.61
C ASN A 169 0.38 4.00 16.45
N SER A 170 1.17 2.96 16.56
CA SER A 170 2.63 3.05 16.55
C SER A 170 3.20 2.08 15.53
N LEU A 171 4.32 2.45 14.94
CA LEU A 171 5.13 1.58 14.10
C LEU A 171 6.41 1.25 14.86
N ILE A 172 6.72 -0.02 14.94
CA ILE A 172 7.94 -0.50 15.61
C ILE A 172 8.82 -1.25 14.63
N ALA A 173 10.12 -1.18 14.87
CA ALA A 173 11.12 -1.98 14.19
C ALA A 173 11.82 -2.88 15.22
N LEU A 174 11.84 -4.19 14.92
CA LEU A 174 12.56 -5.20 15.69
C LEU A 174 13.76 -5.68 14.88
N ASN A 175 14.90 -5.83 15.55
CA ASN A 175 16.17 -6.28 14.98
C ASN A 175 16.78 -7.38 15.84
#